data_1cbb72c6f52804f15e61f77186b00667
#
_entry.id   1cbb72c6f52804f15e61f77186b00667
#
_cell.length_a   1.000
_cell.length_b   1.000
_cell.length_c   1.000
_cell.angle_alpha   90.00
_cell.angle_beta   90.00
_cell.angle_gamma   90.00
#
_symmetry.space_group_name_H-M   'P 1'
#
loop_
_entity.id
_entity.type
_entity.pdbx_description
1 polymer ?
#
loop_
_entity_poly.entity_id
_entity_poly.type
_entity_poly.pdbx_seq_one_letter_code
_entity_poly.pdbx_strand_id
1 'polypeptide(L)'
;GRKSVYFSLYLKKLFLKKIITIHIQNPKINFNKFDFIISPNHDNIKGANVIKSIGAIHQFTKKMIESKKNSYLSVPKNNLISFMIGGNNRHYKFTKESMLDLINKIKHLKKRYSKFNFLVISSRRTDLDIIRFMKEKLDKIAHIWNGVDENPYIFALNNSIFFVATSDSTSMISECAFTGKPIFVFHLP
;
A
#
# COMPACT_ATOMS: atom_id res chain seq x y z
N GLY A 1 5.48 -11.03 12.06
CA GLY A 1 4.25 -10.67 12.76
C GLY A 1 4.39 -10.83 14.29
N ARG A 2 3.39 -10.46 15.10
CA ARG A 2 3.49 -10.49 16.58
C ARG A 2 3.92 -11.86 17.16
N LYS A 3 3.53 -12.95 16.52
CA LYS A 3 3.92 -14.31 16.96
C LYS A 3 5.42 -14.57 16.76
N SER A 4 6.07 -13.97 15.76
CA SER A 4 7.50 -14.14 15.51
C SER A 4 8.39 -13.47 16.55
N VAL A 5 7.87 -12.49 17.29
CA VAL A 5 8.59 -11.81 18.39
C VAL A 5 9.10 -12.81 19.42
N TYR A 6 8.19 -13.61 19.96
CA TYR A 6 8.54 -14.59 21.01
C TYR A 6 9.42 -15.71 20.49
N PHE A 7 9.19 -16.14 19.25
CA PHE A 7 10.04 -17.13 18.60
C PHE A 7 11.47 -16.63 18.39
N SER A 8 11.64 -15.38 17.94
CA SER A 8 12.97 -14.77 17.83
C SER A 8 13.70 -14.68 19.16
N LEU A 9 12.98 -14.33 20.24
CA LEU A 9 13.57 -14.29 21.58
C LEU A 9 13.94 -15.67 22.11
N TYR A 10 13.13 -16.68 21.81
CA TYR A 10 13.44 -18.07 22.15
C TYR A 10 14.72 -18.53 21.44
N LEU A 11 14.84 -18.30 20.14
CA LEU A 11 16.06 -18.62 19.39
C LEU A 11 17.27 -17.85 19.93
N LYS A 12 17.13 -16.57 20.25
CA LYS A 12 18.21 -15.77 20.83
C LYS A 12 18.68 -16.36 22.17
N LYS A 13 17.76 -16.84 23.02
CA LYS A 13 18.09 -17.51 24.27
C LYS A 13 18.80 -18.84 24.03
N LEU A 14 18.36 -19.61 23.03
CA LEU A 14 18.92 -20.94 22.74
C LEU A 14 20.34 -20.85 22.15
N PHE A 15 20.55 -19.93 21.21
CA PHE A 15 21.79 -19.79 20.46
C PHE A 15 22.73 -18.69 20.98
N LEU A 16 22.28 -17.90 21.97
CA LEU A 16 23.03 -16.82 22.62
C LEU A 16 23.67 -15.87 21.58
N LYS A 17 25.01 -15.65 21.67
CA LYS A 17 25.76 -14.74 20.81
C LYS A 17 25.98 -15.24 19.37
N LYS A 18 25.50 -16.43 19.02
CA LYS A 18 25.67 -17.01 17.70
C LYS A 18 24.68 -16.49 16.66
N ILE A 19 23.65 -15.77 17.09
CA ILE A 19 22.64 -15.19 16.19
C ILE A 19 22.43 -13.72 16.50
N ILE A 20 22.09 -12.96 15.45
CA ILE A 20 21.65 -11.55 15.52
C ILE A 20 20.15 -11.52 15.26
N THR A 21 19.42 -10.84 16.12
CA THR A 21 17.97 -10.66 15.99
C THR A 21 17.66 -9.28 15.43
N ILE A 22 17.04 -9.26 14.25
CA ILE A 22 16.55 -8.03 13.61
C ILE A 22 15.02 -8.10 13.56
N HIS A 23 14.36 -7.17 14.24
CA HIS A 23 12.91 -7.10 14.22
C HIS A 23 12.43 -5.93 13.34
N ILE A 24 11.44 -6.20 12.47
CA ILE A 24 10.84 -5.19 11.61
C ILE A 24 9.51 -4.77 12.21
N GLN A 25 9.27 -3.47 12.37
CA GLN A 25 8.18 -2.78 13.05
C GLN A 25 8.35 -2.76 14.57
N ASN A 26 7.42 -2.06 15.25
CA ASN A 26 7.38 -1.98 16.70
C ASN A 26 7.02 -3.35 17.32
N PRO A 27 7.92 -4.01 18.07
CA PRO A 27 7.67 -5.32 18.67
C PRO A 27 6.62 -5.29 19.79
N LYS A 28 6.28 -4.10 20.32
CA LYS A 28 5.36 -3.89 21.46
C LYS A 28 5.82 -4.55 22.77
N ILE A 29 7.11 -4.80 22.91
CA ILE A 29 7.80 -5.27 24.11
C ILE A 29 9.11 -4.51 24.27
N ASN A 30 9.84 -4.79 25.36
CA ASN A 30 11.13 -4.14 25.63
C ASN A 30 12.11 -4.30 24.44
N PHE A 31 12.57 -3.19 23.88
CA PHE A 31 13.40 -3.09 22.69
C PHE A 31 14.81 -3.66 22.89
N ASN A 32 15.34 -3.60 24.11
CA ASN A 32 16.67 -4.12 24.45
C ASN A 32 16.80 -5.66 24.31
N LYS A 33 15.67 -6.34 24.12
CA LYS A 33 15.65 -7.79 23.84
C LYS A 33 16.10 -8.14 22.42
N PHE A 34 16.13 -7.19 21.51
CA PHE A 34 16.59 -7.35 20.13
C PHE A 34 17.93 -6.67 19.92
N ASP A 35 18.73 -7.19 18.98
CA ASP A 35 19.98 -6.53 18.59
C ASP A 35 19.67 -5.29 17.73
N PHE A 36 18.73 -5.41 16.79
CA PHE A 36 18.26 -4.29 15.98
C PHE A 36 16.73 -4.32 15.83
N ILE A 37 16.15 -3.13 15.74
CA ILE A 37 14.74 -2.92 15.37
C ILE A 37 14.71 -1.93 14.23
N ILE A 38 14.05 -2.27 13.12
CA ILE A 38 13.83 -1.36 12.02
C ILE A 38 12.36 -0.96 12.04
N SER A 39 12.07 0.31 12.28
CA SER A 39 10.69 0.78 12.43
C SER A 39 10.46 2.12 11.73
N PRO A 40 9.29 2.29 11.11
CA PRO A 40 8.93 3.57 10.50
C PRO A 40 8.90 4.70 11.53
N ASN A 41 9.20 5.91 11.07
CA ASN A 41 9.19 7.10 11.92
C ASN A 41 7.87 7.32 12.67
N HIS A 42 6.74 6.98 12.02
CA HIS A 42 5.41 7.15 12.61
C HIS A 42 5.10 6.18 13.78
N ASP A 43 5.86 5.11 13.96
CA ASP A 43 5.75 4.24 15.14
C ASP A 43 6.26 4.90 16.42
N ASN A 44 6.97 6.00 16.28
CA ASN A 44 7.50 6.86 17.36
C ASN A 44 8.25 6.11 18.47
N ILE A 45 8.96 5.04 18.13
CA ILE A 45 9.83 4.31 19.06
C ILE A 45 11.26 4.87 19.02
N LYS A 46 11.96 4.86 20.14
CA LYS A 46 13.35 5.35 20.28
C LYS A 46 14.18 4.34 21.05
N GLY A 47 15.43 4.16 20.65
CA GLY A 47 16.40 3.29 21.32
C GLY A 47 17.72 3.29 20.56
N ALA A 48 18.82 2.97 21.23
CA ALA A 48 20.16 2.90 20.60
C ALA A 48 20.25 1.84 19.51
N ASN A 49 19.39 0.81 19.59
CA ASN A 49 19.27 -0.28 18.62
C ASN A 49 18.11 -0.10 17.64
N VAL A 50 17.48 1.09 17.57
CA VAL A 50 16.36 1.38 16.67
C VAL A 50 16.84 2.14 15.45
N ILE A 51 16.69 1.51 14.29
CA ILE A 51 16.94 2.11 12.98
C ILE A 51 15.58 2.59 12.44
N LYS A 52 15.49 3.88 12.12
CA LYS A 52 14.26 4.48 11.61
C LYS A 52 14.21 4.48 10.09
N SER A 53 13.08 4.07 9.52
CA SER A 53 12.75 4.22 8.11
C SER A 53 11.74 5.36 7.90
N ILE A 54 11.79 6.01 6.73
CA ILE A 54 10.84 7.10 6.40
C ILE A 54 9.42 6.56 6.29
N GLY A 55 9.25 5.42 5.61
CA GLY A 55 7.96 4.74 5.43
C GLY A 55 8.01 3.28 5.85
N ALA A 56 6.95 2.55 5.55
CA ALA A 56 6.89 1.11 5.77
C ALA A 56 7.91 0.39 4.86
N ILE A 57 8.58 -0.61 5.41
CA ILE A 57 9.49 -1.46 4.63
C ILE A 57 8.65 -2.37 3.72
N HIS A 58 9.05 -2.47 2.45
CA HIS A 58 8.41 -3.27 1.43
C HIS A 58 9.46 -4.03 0.59
N GLN A 59 9.01 -4.99 -0.18
CA GLN A 59 9.87 -5.86 -0.99
C GLN A 59 10.20 -5.31 -2.38
N PHE A 60 9.57 -4.22 -2.82
CA PHE A 60 9.75 -3.71 -4.17
C PHE A 60 11.13 -3.10 -4.38
N THR A 61 11.76 -3.46 -5.51
CA THR A 61 12.97 -2.85 -6.03
C THR A 61 12.66 -2.15 -7.37
N LYS A 62 13.49 -1.20 -7.79
CA LYS A 62 13.36 -0.55 -9.10
C LYS A 62 13.29 -1.58 -10.22
N LYS A 63 14.19 -2.57 -10.20
CA LYS A 63 14.24 -3.67 -11.20
C LYS A 63 12.92 -4.46 -11.25
N MET A 64 12.31 -4.78 -10.11
CA MET A 64 11.01 -5.47 -10.06
C MET A 64 9.90 -4.63 -10.67
N ILE A 65 9.87 -3.32 -10.37
CA ILE A 65 8.87 -2.41 -10.92
C ILE A 65 9.03 -2.30 -12.44
N GLU A 66 10.24 -2.10 -12.93
CA GLU A 66 10.55 -1.98 -14.37
C GLU A 66 10.24 -3.27 -15.14
N SER A 67 10.46 -4.45 -14.56
CA SER A 67 10.20 -5.73 -15.22
C SER A 67 8.71 -5.93 -15.59
N LYS A 68 7.79 -5.27 -14.91
CA LYS A 68 6.35 -5.36 -15.15
C LYS A 68 5.77 -4.21 -15.98
N LYS A 69 6.62 -3.44 -16.66
CA LYS A 69 6.20 -2.29 -17.49
C LYS A 69 5.15 -2.65 -18.55
N ASN A 70 5.20 -3.84 -19.10
CA ASN A 70 4.36 -4.30 -20.21
C ASN A 70 3.42 -5.47 -19.85
N SER A 71 3.34 -5.84 -18.58
CA SER A 71 2.65 -7.07 -18.16
C SER A 71 1.13 -7.00 -18.20
N TYR A 72 0.53 -5.80 -18.20
CA TYR A 72 -0.91 -5.63 -18.12
C TYR A 72 -1.43 -4.88 -19.35
N LEU A 73 -1.83 -5.64 -20.39
CA LEU A 73 -2.16 -5.09 -21.70
C LEU A 73 -3.56 -4.47 -21.79
N SER A 74 -4.47 -4.82 -20.90
CA SER A 74 -5.86 -4.34 -20.89
C SER A 74 -6.01 -2.88 -20.46
N VAL A 75 -4.94 -2.27 -19.92
CA VAL A 75 -4.94 -0.87 -19.47
C VAL A 75 -3.92 -0.07 -20.28
N PRO A 76 -4.32 1.07 -20.90
CA PRO A 76 -3.40 1.95 -21.55
C PRO A 76 -2.35 2.50 -20.59
N LYS A 77 -1.07 2.48 -21.00
CA LYS A 77 0.06 2.93 -20.17
C LYS A 77 0.20 4.45 -20.12
N ASN A 78 -0.22 5.12 -21.19
CA ASN A 78 0.00 6.56 -21.34
C ASN A 78 -0.97 7.34 -20.47
N ASN A 79 -0.46 8.37 -19.79
CA ASN A 79 -1.25 9.23 -18.91
C ASN A 79 -2.08 8.46 -17.89
N LEU A 80 -1.48 7.44 -17.26
CA LEU A 80 -2.16 6.59 -16.31
C LEU A 80 -2.19 7.24 -14.92
N ILE A 81 -3.36 7.29 -14.31
CA ILE A 81 -3.59 7.64 -12.91
C ILE A 81 -4.13 6.40 -12.20
N SER A 82 -3.45 5.97 -11.14
CA SER A 82 -3.90 4.80 -10.39
C SER A 82 -4.45 5.17 -9.02
N PHE A 83 -5.61 4.60 -8.72
CA PHE A 83 -6.30 4.72 -7.44
C PHE A 83 -6.06 3.43 -6.66
N MET A 84 -5.28 3.54 -5.59
CA MET A 84 -4.93 2.45 -4.69
C MET A 84 -5.92 2.42 -3.53
N ILE A 85 -6.83 1.46 -3.56
CA ILE A 85 -7.96 1.39 -2.63
C ILE A 85 -7.69 0.34 -1.55
N GLY A 86 -7.62 0.81 -0.33
CA GLY A 86 -7.53 -0.05 0.84
C GLY A 86 -8.89 -0.60 1.26
N GLY A 87 -9.13 -0.67 2.54
CA GLY A 87 -10.39 -1.17 3.09
C GLY A 87 -10.42 -1.04 4.60
N ASN A 88 -11.42 -1.66 5.18
CA ASN A 88 -11.62 -1.62 6.62
C ASN A 88 -10.41 -2.16 7.38
N ASN A 89 -10.05 -1.46 8.44
CA ASN A 89 -9.06 -1.94 9.38
C ASN A 89 -9.40 -1.48 10.81
N ARG A 90 -8.46 -1.64 11.73
CA ARG A 90 -8.63 -1.32 13.14
C ARG A 90 -8.88 0.18 13.41
N HIS A 91 -8.39 1.06 12.55
CA HIS A 91 -8.38 2.51 12.73
C HIS A 91 -9.22 3.26 11.71
N TYR A 92 -9.57 2.64 10.60
CA TYR A 92 -10.26 3.25 9.48
C TYR A 92 -11.44 2.39 9.04
N LYS A 93 -12.53 3.05 8.71
CA LYS A 93 -13.72 2.44 8.11
C LYS A 93 -13.93 3.01 6.72
N PHE A 94 -14.04 2.15 5.73
CA PHE A 94 -14.43 2.56 4.38
C PHE A 94 -15.95 2.50 4.27
N THR A 95 -16.59 3.60 4.67
CA THR A 95 -18.05 3.71 4.68
C THR A 95 -18.63 3.92 3.29
N LYS A 96 -19.94 3.73 3.15
CA LYS A 96 -20.64 3.99 1.90
C LYS A 96 -20.54 5.46 1.46
N GLU A 97 -20.56 6.38 2.41
CA GLU A 97 -20.37 7.82 2.17
C GLU A 97 -18.99 8.12 1.62
N SER A 98 -17.93 7.58 2.25
CA SER A 98 -16.55 7.74 1.79
C SER A 98 -16.36 7.16 0.39
N MET A 99 -17.01 6.03 0.10
CA MET A 99 -16.97 5.42 -1.22
C MET A 99 -17.65 6.30 -2.28
N LEU A 100 -18.83 6.84 -1.97
CA LEU A 100 -19.56 7.76 -2.86
C LEU A 100 -18.75 9.04 -3.12
N ASP A 101 -18.14 9.61 -2.09
CA ASP A 101 -17.27 10.78 -2.22
C ASP A 101 -16.07 10.49 -3.14
N LEU A 102 -15.39 9.36 -2.93
CA LEU A 102 -14.28 8.94 -3.78
C LEU A 102 -14.73 8.76 -5.24
N ILE A 103 -15.85 8.08 -5.48
CA ILE A 103 -16.41 7.90 -6.83
C ILE A 103 -16.70 9.25 -7.50
N ASN A 104 -17.31 10.19 -6.77
CA ASN A 104 -17.62 11.51 -7.29
C ASN A 104 -16.34 12.29 -7.64
N LYS A 105 -15.30 12.20 -6.80
CA LYS A 105 -13.98 12.79 -7.08
C LYS A 105 -13.32 12.17 -8.32
N ILE A 106 -13.39 10.84 -8.48
CA ILE A 106 -12.88 10.15 -9.67
C ILE A 106 -13.62 10.64 -10.93
N LYS A 107 -14.95 10.74 -10.89
CA LYS A 107 -15.76 11.26 -12.01
C LYS A 107 -15.39 12.71 -12.35
N HIS A 108 -15.23 13.55 -11.32
CA HIS A 108 -14.83 14.94 -11.52
C HIS A 108 -13.44 15.05 -12.15
N LEU A 109 -12.47 14.25 -11.65
CA LEU A 109 -11.13 14.19 -12.24
C LEU A 109 -11.18 13.73 -13.71
N LYS A 110 -11.98 12.71 -14.03
CA LYS A 110 -12.11 12.22 -15.41
C LYS A 110 -12.70 13.28 -16.35
N LYS A 111 -13.69 14.04 -15.89
CA LYS A 111 -14.26 15.16 -16.66
C LYS A 111 -13.22 16.24 -16.94
N ARG A 112 -12.39 16.58 -15.95
CA ARG A 112 -11.33 17.59 -16.08
C ARG A 112 -10.14 17.11 -16.90
N TYR A 113 -9.78 15.83 -16.75
CA TYR A 113 -8.62 15.20 -17.37
C TYR A 113 -9.04 14.05 -18.28
N SER A 114 -9.85 14.35 -19.32
CA SER A 114 -10.47 13.34 -20.19
C SER A 114 -9.47 12.44 -20.91
N LYS A 115 -8.27 12.96 -21.23
CA LYS A 115 -7.17 12.24 -21.91
C LYS A 115 -6.42 11.26 -21.00
N PHE A 116 -6.67 11.27 -19.69
CA PHE A 116 -5.99 10.37 -18.75
C PHE A 116 -6.73 9.05 -18.63
N ASN A 117 -5.98 7.98 -18.48
CA ASN A 117 -6.49 6.65 -18.21
C ASN A 117 -6.51 6.41 -16.70
N PHE A 118 -7.57 5.81 -16.22
CA PHE A 118 -7.77 5.57 -14.78
C PHE A 118 -7.76 4.08 -14.51
N LEU A 119 -7.00 3.68 -13.50
CA LEU A 119 -6.92 2.31 -13.01
C LEU A 119 -7.25 2.30 -11.52
N VAL A 120 -8.24 1.54 -11.12
CA VAL A 120 -8.62 1.34 -9.72
C VAL A 120 -8.19 -0.05 -9.29
N ILE A 121 -7.37 -0.12 -8.26
CA ILE A 121 -6.83 -1.36 -7.70
C ILE A 121 -7.29 -1.49 -6.25
N SER A 122 -8.10 -2.49 -5.99
CA SER A 122 -8.57 -2.83 -4.65
C SER A 122 -7.53 -3.65 -3.89
N SER A 123 -7.54 -3.57 -2.57
CA SER A 123 -6.74 -4.41 -1.68
C SER A 123 -7.53 -5.65 -1.26
N ARG A 124 -6.82 -6.62 -0.64
CA ARG A 124 -7.46 -7.79 -0.02
C ARG A 124 -8.45 -7.45 1.11
N ARG A 125 -8.41 -6.21 1.62
CA ARG A 125 -9.28 -5.71 2.69
C ARG A 125 -10.47 -4.92 2.17
N THR A 126 -10.54 -4.70 0.87
CA THR A 126 -11.66 -3.99 0.23
C THR A 126 -12.83 -4.96 0.11
N ASP A 127 -13.98 -4.59 0.68
CA ASP A 127 -15.17 -5.42 0.61
C ASP A 127 -15.65 -5.61 -0.84
N LEU A 128 -16.11 -6.82 -1.17
CA LEU A 128 -16.57 -7.16 -2.52
C LEU A 128 -17.72 -6.27 -3.00
N ASP A 129 -18.60 -5.86 -2.08
CA ASP A 129 -19.70 -4.96 -2.41
C ASP A 129 -19.21 -3.57 -2.80
N ILE A 130 -18.13 -3.10 -2.18
CA ILE A 130 -17.47 -1.85 -2.55
C ILE A 130 -16.90 -1.97 -3.97
N ILE A 131 -16.22 -3.07 -4.27
CA ILE A 131 -15.65 -3.30 -5.61
C ILE A 131 -16.75 -3.35 -6.67
N ARG A 132 -17.84 -4.10 -6.42
CA ARG A 132 -18.99 -4.21 -7.33
C ARG A 132 -19.62 -2.84 -7.59
N PHE A 133 -19.84 -2.07 -6.54
CA PHE A 133 -20.45 -0.75 -6.65
C PHE A 133 -19.54 0.24 -7.39
N MET A 134 -18.23 0.24 -7.12
CA MET A 134 -17.27 1.04 -7.87
C MET A 134 -17.29 0.65 -9.36
N LYS A 135 -17.32 -0.64 -9.66
CA LYS A 135 -17.40 -1.14 -11.04
C LYS A 135 -18.67 -0.62 -11.74
N GLU A 136 -19.83 -0.77 -11.11
CA GLU A 136 -21.10 -0.25 -11.65
C GLU A 136 -21.04 1.26 -11.97
N LYS A 137 -20.44 2.06 -11.08
CA LYS A 137 -20.42 3.52 -11.20
C LYS A 137 -19.30 4.09 -12.06
N LEU A 138 -18.22 3.34 -12.29
CA LEU A 138 -16.99 3.82 -12.94
C LEU A 138 -16.60 3.03 -14.21
N ASP A 139 -17.31 1.99 -14.58
CA ASP A 139 -16.98 1.06 -15.68
C ASP A 139 -16.62 1.77 -17.00
N LYS A 140 -17.35 2.85 -17.34
CA LYS A 140 -17.11 3.62 -18.56
C LYS A 140 -15.95 4.62 -18.50
N ILE A 141 -15.35 4.81 -17.32
CA ILE A 141 -14.38 5.90 -17.10
C ILE A 141 -13.07 5.42 -16.47
N ALA A 142 -13.05 4.24 -15.87
CA ALA A 142 -11.89 3.68 -15.21
C ALA A 142 -11.84 2.16 -15.42
N HIS A 143 -10.64 1.62 -15.60
CA HIS A 143 -10.45 0.19 -15.49
C HIS A 143 -10.42 -0.19 -13.99
N ILE A 144 -11.25 -1.13 -13.59
CA ILE A 144 -11.31 -1.58 -12.19
C ILE A 144 -10.86 -3.03 -12.13
N TRP A 145 -9.78 -3.27 -11.40
CA TRP A 145 -9.31 -4.63 -11.18
C TRP A 145 -10.34 -5.43 -10.39
N ASN A 146 -10.70 -6.60 -10.91
CA ASN A 146 -11.75 -7.47 -10.38
C ASN A 146 -11.33 -8.29 -9.15
N GLY A 147 -10.04 -8.25 -8.79
CA GLY A 147 -9.48 -9.02 -7.66
C GLY A 147 -9.14 -10.47 -7.98
N VAL A 148 -9.38 -10.95 -9.20
CA VAL A 148 -9.21 -12.36 -9.63
C VAL A 148 -8.06 -12.51 -10.61
N ASP A 149 -8.03 -11.67 -11.66
CA ASP A 149 -7.01 -11.72 -12.70
C ASP A 149 -5.63 -11.29 -12.16
N GLU A 150 -4.61 -11.34 -13.02
CA GLU A 150 -3.27 -10.86 -12.66
C GLU A 150 -3.36 -9.48 -12.01
N ASN A 151 -2.73 -9.33 -10.84
CA ASN A 151 -2.81 -8.08 -10.09
C ASN A 151 -1.99 -6.98 -10.79
N PRO A 152 -2.62 -5.88 -11.25
CA PRO A 152 -1.93 -4.81 -11.98
C PRO A 152 -1.11 -3.88 -11.07
N TYR A 153 -0.91 -4.21 -9.80
CA TYR A 153 -0.29 -3.33 -8.82
C TYR A 153 1.12 -2.87 -9.22
N ILE A 154 2.00 -3.83 -9.59
CA ILE A 154 3.38 -3.49 -10.01
C ILE A 154 3.38 -2.75 -11.35
N PHE A 155 2.49 -3.12 -12.27
CA PHE A 155 2.28 -2.38 -13.51
C PHE A 155 1.89 -0.93 -13.23
N ALA A 156 0.97 -0.69 -12.29
CA ALA A 156 0.58 0.65 -11.86
C ALA A 156 1.75 1.43 -11.24
N LEU A 157 2.54 0.81 -10.36
CA LEU A 157 3.74 1.44 -9.79
C LEU A 157 4.70 1.92 -10.87
N ASN A 158 4.87 1.14 -11.95
CA ASN A 158 5.75 1.55 -13.06
C ASN A 158 5.15 2.63 -13.94
N ASN A 159 3.89 2.48 -14.35
CA ASN A 159 3.32 3.25 -15.47
C ASN A 159 2.50 4.49 -15.05
N SER A 160 2.04 4.58 -13.80
CA SER A 160 1.27 5.74 -13.36
C SER A 160 2.12 7.00 -13.34
N ILE A 161 1.52 8.12 -13.69
CA ILE A 161 2.13 9.45 -13.56
C ILE A 161 1.95 10.03 -12.15
N PHE A 162 0.86 9.67 -11.48
CA PHE A 162 0.64 9.89 -10.05
C PHE A 162 -0.37 8.87 -9.47
N PHE A 163 -0.46 8.84 -8.16
CA PHE A 163 -1.33 7.94 -7.42
C PHE A 163 -2.34 8.70 -6.56
N VAL A 164 -3.49 8.11 -6.37
CA VAL A 164 -4.43 8.45 -5.30
C VAL A 164 -4.54 7.22 -4.40
N ALA A 165 -4.14 7.32 -3.14
CA ALA A 165 -4.18 6.22 -2.20
C ALA A 165 -5.08 6.52 -1.02
N THR A 166 -5.85 5.55 -0.54
CA THR A 166 -6.63 5.71 0.69
C THR A 166 -5.72 5.68 1.93
N SER A 167 -6.05 6.45 2.94
CA SER A 167 -5.20 6.69 4.13
C SER A 167 -5.01 5.48 5.04
N ASP A 168 -5.78 4.43 4.87
CA ASP A 168 -5.80 3.24 5.73
C ASP A 168 -4.56 2.35 5.61
N SER A 169 -3.72 2.53 4.59
CA SER A 169 -2.58 1.67 4.32
C SER A 169 -1.26 2.42 4.16
N THR A 170 -0.53 2.55 5.26
CA THR A 170 0.83 3.14 5.25
C THR A 170 1.77 2.38 4.31
N SER A 171 1.64 1.05 4.22
CA SER A 171 2.46 0.24 3.29
C SER A 171 2.22 0.65 1.85
N MET A 172 0.96 0.74 1.44
CA MET A 172 0.57 1.10 0.08
C MET A 172 1.04 2.52 -0.30
N ILE A 173 0.91 3.47 0.63
CA ILE A 173 1.43 4.83 0.45
C ILE A 173 2.96 4.80 0.31
N SER A 174 3.67 4.03 1.15
CA SER A 174 5.14 3.92 1.10
C SER A 174 5.61 3.27 -0.20
N GLU A 175 4.91 2.27 -0.69
CA GLU A 175 5.19 1.59 -1.96
C GLU A 175 4.99 2.52 -3.17
N CYS A 176 3.93 3.32 -3.16
CA CYS A 176 3.74 4.37 -4.17
C CYS A 176 4.84 5.44 -4.08
N ALA A 177 5.19 5.90 -2.87
CA ALA A 177 6.24 6.90 -2.64
C ALA A 177 7.62 6.45 -3.14
N PHE A 178 7.93 5.16 -3.04
CA PHE A 178 9.17 4.58 -3.54
C PHE A 178 9.40 4.81 -5.04
N THR A 179 8.34 5.03 -5.81
CA THR A 179 8.44 5.34 -7.25
C THR A 179 8.94 6.75 -7.54
N GLY A 180 8.96 7.65 -6.55
CA GLY A 180 9.29 9.07 -6.69
C GLY A 180 8.18 9.91 -7.35
N LYS A 181 7.02 9.33 -7.62
CA LYS A 181 5.88 10.00 -8.28
C LYS A 181 4.95 10.67 -7.26
N PRO A 182 4.19 11.71 -7.64
CA PRO A 182 3.25 12.36 -6.75
C PRO A 182 2.17 11.40 -6.22
N ILE A 183 1.82 11.57 -4.94
CA ILE A 183 0.76 10.81 -4.28
C ILE A 183 -0.22 11.77 -3.63
N PHE A 184 -1.48 11.56 -3.89
CA PHE A 184 -2.58 12.22 -3.19
C PHE A 184 -3.23 11.22 -2.24
N VAL A 185 -3.42 11.61 -0.99
CA VAL A 185 -4.02 10.73 0.01
C VAL A 185 -5.50 11.07 0.17
N PHE A 186 -6.36 10.09 -0.08
CA PHE A 186 -7.78 10.19 0.21
C PHE A 186 -8.01 9.71 1.65
N HIS A 187 -8.39 10.63 2.53
CA HIS A 187 -8.61 10.34 3.94
C HIS A 187 -9.92 9.60 4.16
N LEU A 188 -9.83 8.48 4.86
CA LEU A 188 -10.97 7.73 5.38
C LEU A 188 -11.25 8.14 6.82
N PRO A 189 -12.51 8.14 7.27
CA PRO A 189 -12.88 8.42 8.65
C PRO A 189 -12.41 7.32 9.61
#